data_5c9e91a3084035c18637030dcea081ca
#
_entry.id   5c9e91a3084035c18637030dcea081ca
#
_cell.length_a   1.000
_cell.length_b   1.000
_cell.length_c   1.000
_cell.angle_alpha   90.00
_cell.angle_beta   90.00
_cell.angle_gamma   90.00
#
_symmetry.space_group_name_H-M   'P 1'
#
loop_
_entity.id
_entity.type
_entity.pdbx_description
1 polymer ?
#
loop_
_entity_poly.entity_id
_entity_poly.type
_entity_poly.pdbx_seq_one_letter_code
_entity_poly.pdbx_strand_id
1 'polypeptide(L)'
;MIHNALILRIRLYFCCSLNTMNFSDQLHHNVFQIIASLAAEQQTPAYVIGGFVRDLLLRGQGNTPKDIDIVVIGSGIELAEKVQRSIGREIPLTVFKNFGTAMLKWGDTEIEFVGARKESYRRNSRKPLVENGSLEDDQNRRDFTINALAISLNPDDYGELLDPFGGLRHLEEKLIKTPMEPGRTFSDDPLRMLRGIRFATSLGFHIEVETLNAMTQNRERIDIVSQERISDELNKIIASKQPGRGFLLLDQTGLLELIFPELHQMKGVDEVNEQRHKDNFLHTLQVLDNIALKTDKLWLRWAALLHDIAKPRTRMFEPGTGWTFHAHEFIGAKMVPGIFKRMKLPLNEKMKYVQKLVQLHLRPIVLSQEIVTDAAVRRLIFDGGEDLEDLMTLCEADITSKNERTVKRHLKNFRIVREKIVELEEKDSIRNFQPPISGDDIQKAFGIPPSRQVGVIKNAIKDAILDGEIPNDFEAARQLMFEVGLSLGLTVHQELKKEDKRNSLPGEGDH
;
A
#
# COMPACT_ATOMS: atom_id res chain seq x y z
N MET A 1 -21.32 -19.11 -13.68
CA MET A 1 -21.81 -20.52 -13.72
C MET A 1 -20.83 -21.49 -13.08
N ILE A 2 -19.52 -21.38 -13.28
CA ILE A 2 -18.50 -22.30 -12.72
C ILE A 2 -18.39 -22.21 -11.18
N HIS A 3 -18.55 -21.03 -10.60
CA HIS A 3 -18.50 -20.81 -9.15
C HIS A 3 -19.62 -21.52 -8.37
N ASN A 4 -20.82 -21.62 -8.98
CA ASN A 4 -21.93 -22.34 -8.38
C ASN A 4 -21.78 -23.87 -8.46
N ALA A 5 -21.03 -24.39 -9.44
CA ALA A 5 -20.82 -25.83 -9.59
C ALA A 5 -19.86 -26.40 -8.55
N LEU A 6 -18.84 -25.63 -8.13
CA LEU A 6 -17.90 -26.06 -7.10
C LEU A 6 -18.56 -26.02 -5.71
N ILE A 7 -19.32 -24.94 -5.42
CA ILE A 7 -20.12 -24.83 -4.18
C ILE A 7 -21.22 -25.95 -4.11
N LEU A 8 -21.81 -26.32 -5.23
CA LEU A 8 -22.77 -27.43 -5.29
C LEU A 8 -22.11 -28.80 -5.08
N ARG A 9 -20.90 -29.01 -5.63
CA ARG A 9 -20.12 -30.23 -5.38
C ARG A 9 -19.73 -30.34 -3.89
N ILE A 10 -19.26 -29.29 -3.27
CA ILE A 10 -18.93 -29.25 -1.85
C ILE A 10 -20.17 -29.50 -1.00
N ARG A 11 -21.35 -28.94 -1.33
CA ARG A 11 -22.62 -29.22 -0.63
C ARG A 11 -23.13 -30.66 -0.80
N LEU A 12 -22.94 -31.30 -1.93
CA LEU A 12 -23.34 -32.70 -2.19
C LEU A 12 -22.45 -33.70 -1.43
N TYR A 13 -21.21 -33.39 -1.14
CA TYR A 13 -20.31 -34.25 -0.35
C TYR A 13 -20.66 -34.28 1.16
N PHE A 14 -21.27 -33.24 1.70
CA PHE A 14 -21.72 -33.23 3.11
C PHE A 14 -22.90 -34.14 3.43
N CYS A 15 -23.56 -34.68 2.42
CA CYS A 15 -24.78 -35.49 2.62
C CYS A 15 -24.57 -37.00 2.62
N CYS A 16 -23.38 -37.48 2.23
CA CYS A 16 -23.09 -38.93 2.19
C CYS A 16 -21.66 -39.24 2.66
N SER A 17 -21.55 -39.82 3.84
CA SER A 17 -20.52 -40.76 4.33
C SER A 17 -19.05 -40.55 3.90
N LEU A 18 -18.15 -40.34 4.86
CA LEU A 18 -16.69 -40.81 4.93
C LEU A 18 -15.87 -40.93 3.64
N ASN A 19 -16.14 -40.16 2.60
CA ASN A 19 -15.27 -40.08 1.46
C ASN A 19 -14.31 -38.88 1.63
N THR A 20 -13.02 -39.17 1.76
CA THR A 20 -11.95 -38.20 1.73
C THR A 20 -12.07 -37.34 0.45
N MET A 21 -12.05 -36.02 0.60
CA MET A 21 -12.09 -35.09 -0.56
C MET A 21 -10.76 -35.18 -1.30
N ASN A 22 -10.80 -35.51 -2.58
CA ASN A 22 -9.61 -35.58 -3.42
C ASN A 22 -9.57 -34.47 -4.46
N PHE A 23 -8.43 -33.79 -4.54
CA PHE A 23 -8.14 -32.64 -5.40
C PHE A 23 -7.04 -32.92 -6.43
N SER A 24 -6.70 -34.19 -6.72
CA SER A 24 -5.67 -34.57 -7.69
C SER A 24 -5.85 -33.91 -9.05
N ASP A 25 -7.12 -33.85 -9.54
CA ASP A 25 -7.47 -33.21 -10.83
C ASP A 25 -7.25 -31.69 -10.81
N GLN A 26 -6.90 -31.08 -9.69
CA GLN A 26 -6.73 -29.64 -9.54
C GLN A 26 -5.24 -29.26 -9.33
N LEU A 27 -4.37 -30.25 -9.17
CA LEU A 27 -2.91 -30.07 -9.04
C LEU A 27 -2.25 -30.05 -10.43
N HIS A 28 -2.60 -29.03 -11.25
CA HIS A 28 -2.19 -28.99 -12.67
C HIS A 28 -0.72 -28.59 -12.91
N HIS A 29 -0.05 -27.94 -11.92
CA HIS A 29 1.34 -27.56 -12.12
C HIS A 29 2.22 -28.80 -12.10
N ASN A 30 3.04 -28.99 -13.14
CA ASN A 30 3.92 -30.18 -13.29
C ASN A 30 4.82 -30.44 -12.08
N VAL A 31 5.13 -29.40 -11.30
CA VAL A 31 5.95 -29.53 -10.08
C VAL A 31 5.35 -30.51 -9.07
N PHE A 32 4.03 -30.61 -8.96
CA PHE A 32 3.40 -31.50 -7.97
C PHE A 32 3.68 -32.98 -8.28
N GLN A 33 3.63 -33.38 -9.54
CA GLN A 33 3.95 -34.75 -9.95
C GLN A 33 5.44 -35.06 -9.79
N ILE A 34 6.31 -34.10 -10.10
CA ILE A 34 7.76 -34.25 -9.90
C ILE A 34 8.07 -34.37 -8.40
N ILE A 35 7.47 -33.51 -7.55
CA ILE A 35 7.65 -33.59 -6.10
C ILE A 35 7.15 -34.93 -5.57
N ALA A 36 5.95 -35.37 -5.99
CA ALA A 36 5.38 -36.64 -5.59
C ALA A 36 6.30 -37.83 -5.91
N SER A 37 6.83 -37.90 -7.12
CA SER A 37 7.75 -38.95 -7.55
C SER A 37 9.04 -38.94 -6.72
N LEU A 38 9.69 -37.77 -6.57
CA LEU A 38 10.95 -37.66 -5.86
C LEU A 38 10.80 -37.86 -4.36
N ALA A 39 9.69 -37.42 -3.76
CA ALA A 39 9.37 -37.64 -2.35
C ALA A 39 9.13 -39.13 -2.06
N ALA A 40 8.44 -39.85 -2.97
CA ALA A 40 8.24 -41.28 -2.88
C ALA A 40 9.56 -42.06 -2.93
N GLU A 41 10.45 -41.72 -3.88
CA GLU A 41 11.79 -42.32 -3.97
C GLU A 41 12.62 -42.14 -2.69
N GLN A 42 12.43 -41.04 -1.98
CA GLN A 42 13.13 -40.73 -0.72
C GLN A 42 12.43 -41.29 0.51
N GLN A 43 11.24 -41.82 0.38
CA GLN A 43 10.37 -42.18 1.50
C GLN A 43 10.15 -41.02 2.47
N THR A 44 10.04 -39.79 1.92
CA THR A 44 9.80 -38.56 2.67
C THR A 44 8.43 -37.98 2.28
N PRO A 45 7.41 -38.11 3.13
CA PRO A 45 6.09 -37.59 2.81
C PRO A 45 6.13 -36.08 2.54
N ALA A 46 5.40 -35.64 1.49
CA ALA A 46 5.31 -34.25 1.08
C ALA A 46 3.85 -33.79 0.91
N TYR A 47 3.60 -32.54 1.21
CA TYR A 47 2.28 -31.94 1.20
C TYR A 47 2.35 -30.53 0.64
N VAL A 48 1.39 -30.13 -0.20
CA VAL A 48 1.17 -28.73 -0.50
C VAL A 48 0.21 -28.14 0.56
N ILE A 49 0.48 -26.91 1.05
CA ILE A 49 -0.19 -26.38 2.24
C ILE A 49 -0.37 -24.86 2.14
N GLY A 50 -1.23 -24.31 2.98
CA GLY A 50 -1.25 -22.85 3.20
C GLY A 50 -2.07 -22.05 2.21
N GLY A 51 -1.49 -20.93 1.75
CA GLY A 51 -2.16 -19.96 0.88
C GLY A 51 -2.64 -20.54 -0.43
N PHE A 52 -1.84 -21.41 -1.04
CA PHE A 52 -2.21 -22.11 -2.27
C PHE A 52 -3.49 -22.95 -2.09
N VAL A 53 -3.54 -23.82 -1.07
CA VAL A 53 -4.69 -24.70 -0.83
C VAL A 53 -5.95 -23.87 -0.53
N ARG A 54 -5.84 -22.86 0.32
CA ARG A 54 -6.94 -21.92 0.61
C ARG A 54 -7.48 -21.28 -0.68
N ASP A 55 -6.59 -20.72 -1.51
CA ASP A 55 -7.00 -19.97 -2.71
C ASP A 55 -7.55 -20.90 -3.79
N LEU A 56 -7.07 -22.15 -3.89
CA LEU A 56 -7.62 -23.20 -4.72
C LEU A 56 -9.08 -23.50 -4.32
N LEU A 57 -9.34 -23.65 -3.03
CA LEU A 57 -10.68 -23.92 -2.49
C LEU A 57 -11.63 -22.74 -2.63
N LEU A 58 -11.13 -21.50 -2.53
CA LEU A 58 -11.97 -20.29 -2.65
C LEU A 58 -12.31 -19.92 -4.08
N ARG A 59 -11.38 -20.06 -5.01
CA ARG A 59 -11.50 -19.49 -6.36
C ARG A 59 -11.76 -20.54 -7.44
N GLY A 60 -11.52 -21.82 -7.14
CA GLY A 60 -11.47 -22.86 -8.15
C GLY A 60 -10.25 -22.67 -9.11
N GLN A 61 -10.24 -23.44 -10.19
CA GLN A 61 -9.21 -23.35 -11.21
C GLN A 61 -9.29 -22.04 -12.00
N GLY A 62 -8.15 -21.39 -12.26
CA GLY A 62 -8.15 -20.26 -13.19
C GLY A 62 -6.87 -19.43 -13.28
N ASN A 63 -5.98 -19.47 -12.29
CA ASN A 63 -4.71 -18.73 -12.36
C ASN A 63 -3.53 -19.64 -11.99
N THR A 64 -2.44 -19.54 -12.75
CA THR A 64 -1.15 -20.11 -12.35
C THR A 64 -0.81 -19.61 -10.94
N PRO A 65 -0.56 -20.50 -9.98
CA PRO A 65 -0.22 -20.08 -8.62
C PRO A 65 1.10 -19.31 -8.65
N LYS A 66 1.15 -18.19 -7.93
CA LYS A 66 2.40 -17.41 -7.78
C LYS A 66 3.28 -17.99 -6.70
N ASP A 67 2.67 -18.45 -5.61
CA ASP A 67 3.36 -18.96 -4.43
C ASP A 67 2.81 -20.35 -4.07
N ILE A 68 3.70 -21.33 -3.93
CA ILE A 68 3.38 -22.71 -3.53
C ILE A 68 4.25 -23.08 -2.33
N ASP A 69 3.62 -23.40 -1.20
CA ASP A 69 4.30 -23.89 0.00
C ASP A 69 4.26 -25.42 0.04
N ILE A 70 5.43 -26.07 0.08
CA ILE A 70 5.59 -27.52 0.20
C ILE A 70 6.17 -27.82 1.59
N VAL A 71 5.44 -28.61 2.38
CA VAL A 71 5.93 -29.19 3.64
C VAL A 71 6.41 -30.61 3.41
N VAL A 72 7.59 -30.91 3.91
CA VAL A 72 8.25 -32.23 3.76
C VAL A 72 8.52 -32.82 5.14
N ILE A 73 8.13 -34.05 5.37
CA ILE A 73 8.51 -34.79 6.60
C ILE A 73 9.96 -35.25 6.45
N GLY A 74 10.88 -34.33 6.67
CA GLY A 74 12.31 -34.51 6.43
C GLY A 74 12.97 -33.19 5.98
N SER A 75 13.97 -33.29 5.11
CA SER A 75 14.72 -32.13 4.63
C SER A 75 14.06 -31.47 3.40
N GLY A 76 13.42 -30.31 3.62
CA GLY A 76 12.89 -29.49 2.50
C GLY A 76 13.99 -29.05 1.53
N ILE A 77 15.21 -28.79 2.02
CA ILE A 77 16.37 -28.37 1.21
C ILE A 77 16.78 -29.52 0.25
N GLU A 78 16.91 -30.75 0.76
CA GLU A 78 17.32 -31.89 -0.08
C GLU A 78 16.29 -32.21 -1.17
N LEU A 79 14.99 -32.13 -0.84
CA LEU A 79 13.94 -32.32 -1.84
C LEU A 79 13.98 -31.20 -2.90
N ALA A 80 14.11 -29.94 -2.50
CA ALA A 80 14.21 -28.80 -3.41
C ALA A 80 15.40 -28.92 -4.39
N GLU A 81 16.58 -29.35 -3.89
CA GLU A 81 17.75 -29.59 -4.73
C GLU A 81 17.54 -30.71 -5.75
N LYS A 82 16.81 -31.79 -5.37
CA LYS A 82 16.48 -32.88 -6.32
C LYS A 82 15.47 -32.44 -7.34
N VAL A 83 14.43 -31.69 -6.92
CA VAL A 83 13.45 -31.09 -7.85
C VAL A 83 14.17 -30.18 -8.85
N GLN A 84 15.06 -29.30 -8.39
CA GLN A 84 15.85 -28.47 -9.29
C GLN A 84 16.64 -29.29 -10.31
N ARG A 85 17.32 -30.34 -9.87
CA ARG A 85 18.10 -31.22 -10.79
C ARG A 85 17.22 -31.92 -11.80
N SER A 86 15.99 -32.25 -11.45
CA SER A 86 15.03 -32.92 -12.35
C SER A 86 14.45 -31.99 -13.42
N ILE A 87 14.24 -30.71 -13.08
CA ILE A 87 13.61 -29.73 -13.98
C ILE A 87 14.63 -28.88 -14.76
N GLY A 88 15.90 -28.80 -14.28
CA GLY A 88 16.99 -28.08 -14.92
C GLY A 88 17.77 -27.24 -13.88
N ARG A 89 19.11 -27.36 -13.93
CA ARG A 89 20.00 -26.64 -13.01
C ARG A 89 20.03 -25.13 -13.23
N GLU A 90 19.55 -24.67 -14.38
CA GLU A 90 19.40 -23.24 -14.71
C GLU A 90 18.26 -22.58 -13.94
N ILE A 91 17.35 -23.36 -13.36
CA ILE A 91 16.25 -22.83 -12.54
C ILE A 91 16.83 -22.31 -11.21
N PRO A 92 16.59 -21.03 -10.84
CA PRO A 92 17.12 -20.44 -9.61
C PRO A 92 16.62 -21.17 -8.36
N LEU A 93 17.54 -21.61 -7.52
CA LEU A 93 17.28 -22.17 -6.19
C LEU A 93 18.02 -21.34 -5.14
N THR A 94 17.27 -20.79 -4.18
CA THR A 94 17.82 -20.07 -3.02
C THR A 94 17.65 -20.92 -1.77
N VAL A 95 18.74 -21.20 -1.06
CA VAL A 95 18.73 -22.03 0.15
C VAL A 95 18.94 -21.17 1.40
N PHE A 96 18.02 -21.27 2.34
CA PHE A 96 18.05 -20.58 3.64
C PHE A 96 18.40 -21.58 4.76
N LYS A 97 19.68 -21.95 4.86
CA LYS A 97 20.17 -23.00 5.79
C LYS A 97 19.72 -22.78 7.24
N ASN A 98 19.76 -21.54 7.71
CA ASN A 98 19.38 -21.19 9.10
C ASN A 98 17.89 -21.44 9.40
N PHE A 99 17.06 -21.51 8.37
CA PHE A 99 15.62 -21.72 8.48
C PHE A 99 15.18 -23.12 8.03
N GLY A 100 16.09 -23.93 7.49
CA GLY A 100 15.78 -25.25 6.94
C GLY A 100 14.84 -25.19 5.73
N THR A 101 14.86 -24.08 4.97
CA THR A 101 13.97 -23.85 3.83
C THR A 101 14.75 -23.59 2.55
N ALA A 102 14.13 -23.88 1.41
CA ALA A 102 14.65 -23.56 0.11
C ALA A 102 13.54 -23.04 -0.79
N MET A 103 13.84 -22.05 -1.63
CA MET A 103 12.90 -21.45 -2.58
C MET A 103 13.39 -21.66 -4.01
N LEU A 104 12.54 -22.24 -4.83
CA LEU A 104 12.77 -22.51 -6.25
C LEU A 104 11.86 -21.59 -7.07
N LYS A 105 12.43 -20.88 -8.04
CA LYS A 105 11.68 -20.00 -8.92
C LYS A 105 11.54 -20.61 -10.32
N TRP A 106 10.35 -21.14 -10.62
CA TRP A 106 10.04 -21.77 -11.91
C TRP A 106 9.04 -20.93 -12.71
N GLY A 107 9.54 -20.18 -13.68
CA GLY A 107 8.76 -19.17 -14.39
C GLY A 107 8.32 -18.05 -13.44
N ASP A 108 7.01 -17.79 -13.40
CA ASP A 108 6.40 -16.81 -12.50
C ASP A 108 5.98 -17.39 -11.15
N THR A 109 6.24 -18.69 -10.91
CA THR A 109 5.86 -19.40 -9.68
C THR A 109 7.07 -19.50 -8.74
N GLU A 110 6.90 -19.09 -7.49
CA GLU A 110 7.83 -19.32 -6.39
C GLU A 110 7.34 -20.52 -5.58
N ILE A 111 8.23 -21.51 -5.38
CA ILE A 111 7.93 -22.76 -4.69
C ILE A 111 8.83 -22.84 -3.47
N GLU A 112 8.26 -22.71 -2.29
CA GLU A 112 8.99 -22.81 -1.04
C GLU A 112 8.90 -24.24 -0.49
N PHE A 113 10.06 -24.82 -0.16
CA PHE A 113 10.19 -26.12 0.47
C PHE A 113 10.60 -25.96 1.90
N VAL A 114 9.80 -26.48 2.82
CA VAL A 114 10.00 -26.36 4.27
C VAL A 114 9.98 -27.76 4.90
N GLY A 115 10.98 -28.10 5.69
CA GLY A 115 10.90 -29.30 6.53
C GLY A 115 9.80 -29.10 7.59
N ALA A 116 8.96 -30.13 7.81
CA ALA A 116 7.98 -30.09 8.88
C ALA A 116 8.68 -29.90 10.22
N ARG A 117 8.19 -28.99 11.04
CA ARG A 117 8.89 -28.58 12.26
C ARG A 117 7.95 -28.33 13.41
N LYS A 118 8.44 -28.70 14.59
CA LYS A 118 7.87 -28.30 15.87
C LYS A 118 8.56 -27.05 16.36
N GLU A 119 7.81 -26.05 16.74
CA GLU A 119 8.33 -24.77 17.23
C GLU A 119 8.00 -24.60 18.70
N SER A 120 8.97 -24.13 19.47
CA SER A 120 8.76 -23.69 20.85
C SER A 120 9.30 -22.28 21.03
N TYR A 121 8.55 -21.43 21.75
CA TYR A 121 8.84 -20.00 21.86
C TYR A 121 9.21 -19.62 23.29
N ARG A 122 10.16 -18.68 23.43
CA ARG A 122 10.47 -18.03 24.72
C ARG A 122 9.64 -16.76 24.83
N ARG A 123 9.13 -16.44 26.02
CA ARG A 123 8.21 -15.29 26.25
C ARG A 123 8.70 -13.96 25.68
N ASN A 124 10.02 -13.68 25.69
CA ASN A 124 10.60 -12.41 25.25
C ASN A 124 11.26 -12.49 23.88
N SER A 125 10.98 -13.53 23.09
CA SER A 125 11.57 -13.71 21.76
C SER A 125 10.56 -14.39 20.86
N ARG A 126 10.38 -13.83 19.65
CA ARG A 126 9.65 -14.48 18.58
C ARG A 126 10.50 -15.43 17.73
N LYS A 127 11.79 -15.62 18.07
CA LYS A 127 12.63 -16.62 17.41
C LYS A 127 12.34 -17.97 18.04
N PRO A 128 11.73 -18.93 17.32
CA PRO A 128 11.45 -20.24 17.85
C PRO A 128 12.73 -21.08 18.01
N LEU A 129 12.70 -21.98 18.94
CA LEU A 129 13.55 -23.17 18.89
C LEU A 129 12.83 -24.15 17.96
N VAL A 130 13.55 -24.63 16.95
CA VAL A 130 13.00 -25.47 15.88
C VAL A 130 13.56 -26.90 16.00
N GLU A 131 12.66 -27.87 15.98
CA GLU A 131 12.97 -29.30 15.94
C GLU A 131 12.20 -29.92 14.75
N ASN A 132 12.69 -31.06 14.24
CA ASN A 132 11.95 -31.81 13.25
C ASN A 132 10.60 -32.25 13.83
N GLY A 133 9.54 -32.06 13.05
CA GLY A 133 8.16 -32.32 13.46
C GLY A 133 7.41 -33.19 12.45
N SER A 134 6.19 -33.55 12.83
CA SER A 134 5.19 -34.16 11.96
C SER A 134 4.42 -33.10 11.15
N LEU A 135 3.58 -33.53 10.21
CA LEU A 135 2.62 -32.65 9.53
C LEU A 135 1.69 -31.97 10.54
N GLU A 136 1.23 -32.69 11.54
CA GLU A 136 0.37 -32.17 12.60
C GLU A 136 1.07 -31.05 13.40
N ASP A 137 2.35 -31.22 13.74
CA ASP A 137 3.14 -30.14 14.38
C ASP A 137 3.22 -28.90 13.51
N ASP A 138 3.40 -29.05 12.18
CA ASP A 138 3.43 -27.94 11.24
C ASP A 138 2.08 -27.24 11.11
N GLN A 139 1.00 -28.00 11.04
CA GLN A 139 -0.38 -27.46 10.98
C GLN A 139 -0.75 -26.75 12.29
N ASN A 140 -0.40 -27.30 13.45
CA ASN A 140 -0.66 -26.72 14.78
C ASN A 140 -0.01 -25.35 14.97
N ARG A 141 1.21 -25.14 14.43
CA ARG A 141 1.94 -23.87 14.56
C ARG A 141 1.47 -22.79 13.59
N ARG A 142 0.57 -23.06 12.64
CA ARG A 142 0.09 -22.07 11.66
C ARG A 142 -0.79 -21.02 12.32
N ASP A 143 -0.94 -19.89 11.61
CA ASP A 143 -1.66 -18.73 12.14
C ASP A 143 -3.18 -18.96 12.21
N PHE A 144 -3.77 -19.47 11.12
CA PHE A 144 -5.23 -19.67 11.01
C PHE A 144 -5.58 -21.01 10.36
N THR A 145 -6.73 -21.56 10.72
CA THR A 145 -7.23 -22.84 10.22
C THR A 145 -7.34 -22.90 8.71
N ILE A 146 -7.75 -21.79 8.08
CA ILE A 146 -7.84 -21.66 6.62
C ILE A 146 -6.47 -21.74 5.91
N ASN A 147 -5.39 -21.54 6.62
CA ASN A 147 -4.01 -21.65 6.12
C ASN A 147 -3.32 -22.94 6.61
N ALA A 148 -4.02 -23.74 7.42
CA ALA A 148 -3.53 -25.04 7.90
C ALA A 148 -4.03 -26.22 7.05
N LEU A 149 -4.83 -25.96 6.03
CA LEU A 149 -5.29 -26.93 5.05
C LEU A 149 -4.10 -27.45 4.23
N ALA A 150 -3.98 -28.75 4.06
CA ALA A 150 -2.93 -29.41 3.29
C ALA A 150 -3.54 -30.38 2.28
N ILE A 151 -2.86 -30.61 1.14
CA ILE A 151 -3.19 -31.65 0.17
C ILE A 151 -1.99 -32.56 0.05
N SER A 152 -2.21 -33.87 0.16
CA SER A 152 -1.17 -34.87 0.06
C SER A 152 -0.59 -34.97 -1.37
N LEU A 153 0.73 -35.09 -1.43
CA LEU A 153 1.47 -35.41 -2.66
C LEU A 153 2.06 -36.83 -2.62
N ASN A 154 1.68 -37.65 -1.61
CA ASN A 154 2.21 -39.01 -1.49
C ASN A 154 1.44 -39.97 -2.40
N PRO A 155 2.05 -41.06 -2.89
CA PRO A 155 1.42 -41.95 -3.85
C PRO A 155 0.11 -42.59 -3.37
N ASP A 156 0.03 -42.95 -2.08
CA ASP A 156 -1.08 -43.70 -1.53
C ASP A 156 -2.36 -42.84 -1.35
N ASP A 157 -2.18 -41.54 -1.14
CA ASP A 157 -3.26 -40.59 -0.86
C ASP A 157 -3.15 -39.30 -1.68
N TYR A 158 -2.55 -39.35 -2.87
CA TYR A 158 -2.31 -38.21 -3.74
C TYR A 158 -3.60 -37.41 -4.03
N GLY A 159 -3.57 -36.12 -3.71
CA GLY A 159 -4.70 -35.21 -3.86
C GLY A 159 -5.66 -35.20 -2.70
N GLU A 160 -5.50 -36.04 -1.66
CA GLU A 160 -6.36 -36.04 -0.48
C GLU A 160 -6.18 -34.79 0.37
N LEU A 161 -7.32 -34.17 0.78
CA LEU A 161 -7.33 -32.98 1.66
C LEU A 161 -7.20 -33.39 3.12
N LEU A 162 -6.23 -32.80 3.82
CA LEU A 162 -6.03 -32.95 5.25
C LEU A 162 -6.48 -31.66 5.96
N ASP A 163 -7.55 -31.77 6.75
CA ASP A 163 -8.18 -30.64 7.47
C ASP A 163 -8.47 -31.01 8.93
N PRO A 164 -7.46 -31.05 9.80
CA PRO A 164 -7.66 -31.45 11.21
C PRO A 164 -8.42 -30.41 12.04
N PHE A 165 -8.54 -29.15 11.56
CA PHE A 165 -9.12 -28.03 12.30
C PHE A 165 -10.46 -27.53 11.76
N GLY A 166 -11.03 -28.17 10.74
CA GLY A 166 -12.25 -27.71 10.08
C GLY A 166 -12.06 -26.42 9.30
N GLY A 167 -10.87 -26.20 8.72
CA GLY A 167 -10.53 -25.03 7.92
C GLY A 167 -11.42 -24.88 6.69
N LEU A 168 -11.85 -26.00 6.07
CA LEU A 168 -12.79 -25.97 4.96
C LEU A 168 -14.14 -25.36 5.37
N ARG A 169 -14.69 -25.79 6.51
CA ARG A 169 -15.91 -25.22 7.08
C ARG A 169 -15.71 -23.72 7.38
N HIS A 170 -14.57 -23.33 7.97
CA HIS A 170 -14.29 -21.93 8.26
C HIS A 170 -14.12 -21.08 6.98
N LEU A 171 -13.70 -21.66 5.85
CA LEU A 171 -13.73 -20.99 4.54
C LEU A 171 -15.16 -20.71 4.07
N GLU A 172 -16.06 -21.69 4.21
CA GLU A 172 -17.49 -21.55 3.85
C GLU A 172 -18.18 -20.52 4.74
N GLU A 173 -17.93 -20.57 6.05
CA GLU A 173 -18.44 -19.62 7.05
C GLU A 173 -17.76 -18.23 6.97
N LYS A 174 -16.73 -18.09 6.13
CA LYS A 174 -15.91 -16.87 6.01
C LYS A 174 -15.34 -16.44 7.36
N LEU A 175 -14.74 -17.37 8.08
CA LEU A 175 -14.28 -17.20 9.45
C LEU A 175 -12.75 -17.28 9.54
N ILE A 176 -12.13 -16.32 10.25
CA ILE A 176 -10.71 -16.35 10.66
C ILE A 176 -10.65 -16.87 12.09
N LYS A 177 -10.09 -18.06 12.25
CA LYS A 177 -9.93 -18.75 13.53
C LYS A 177 -8.55 -19.38 13.62
N THR A 178 -7.94 -19.38 14.81
CA THR A 178 -6.63 -20.02 15.04
C THR A 178 -6.79 -21.55 15.17
N PRO A 179 -5.80 -22.36 14.73
CA PRO A 179 -5.80 -23.82 14.95
C PRO A 179 -5.77 -24.19 16.43
N MET A 180 -4.94 -23.50 17.19
CA MET A 180 -4.73 -23.69 18.62
C MET A 180 -5.36 -22.55 19.42
N GLU A 181 -5.20 -22.59 20.74
CA GLU A 181 -5.64 -21.52 21.64
C GLU A 181 -5.10 -20.15 21.19
N PRO A 182 -6.00 -19.14 20.94
CA PRO A 182 -5.60 -17.89 20.31
C PRO A 182 -4.57 -17.07 21.10
N GLY A 183 -4.67 -17.05 22.44
CA GLY A 183 -3.74 -16.32 23.29
C GLY A 183 -2.32 -16.85 23.16
N ARG A 184 -2.14 -18.17 23.10
CA ARG A 184 -0.86 -18.80 22.83
C ARG A 184 -0.36 -18.47 21.42
N THR A 185 -1.22 -18.59 20.42
CA THR A 185 -0.89 -18.31 19.02
C THR A 185 -0.34 -16.88 18.83
N PHE A 186 -0.94 -15.88 19.48
CA PHE A 186 -0.48 -14.49 19.41
C PHE A 186 0.67 -14.18 20.37
N SER A 187 0.79 -14.91 21.47
CA SER A 187 1.96 -14.84 22.33
C SER A 187 3.22 -15.37 21.62
N ASP A 188 3.11 -16.43 20.85
CA ASP A 188 4.21 -17.04 20.11
C ASP A 188 4.71 -16.14 18.96
N ASP A 189 3.84 -15.66 18.09
CA ASP A 189 4.18 -14.65 17.06
C ASP A 189 3.10 -13.55 16.99
N PRO A 190 3.34 -12.38 17.61
CA PRO A 190 2.36 -11.29 17.64
C PRO A 190 2.02 -10.72 16.27
N LEU A 191 2.86 -10.90 15.24
CA LEU A 191 2.53 -10.47 13.89
C LEU A 191 1.27 -11.17 13.35
N ARG A 192 0.93 -12.36 13.86
CA ARG A 192 -0.28 -13.08 13.49
C ARG A 192 -1.55 -12.28 13.77
N MET A 193 -1.55 -11.36 14.74
CA MET A 193 -2.68 -10.42 14.95
C MET A 193 -2.92 -9.54 13.72
N LEU A 194 -1.87 -8.91 13.19
CA LEU A 194 -1.97 -8.10 11.96
C LEU A 194 -2.31 -8.96 10.74
N ARG A 195 -1.75 -10.16 10.64
CA ARG A 195 -2.10 -11.13 9.58
C ARG A 195 -3.58 -11.51 9.61
N GLY A 196 -4.16 -11.72 10.80
CA GLY A 196 -5.58 -12.01 10.98
C GLY A 196 -6.47 -10.87 10.49
N ILE A 197 -6.14 -9.64 10.85
CA ILE A 197 -6.83 -8.43 10.37
C ILE A 197 -6.67 -8.30 8.85
N ARG A 198 -5.49 -8.54 8.31
CA ARG A 198 -5.24 -8.53 6.87
C ARG A 198 -6.08 -9.57 6.13
N PHE A 199 -6.12 -10.82 6.61
CA PHE A 199 -6.95 -11.87 6.00
C PHE A 199 -8.44 -11.54 6.09
N ALA A 200 -8.91 -11.07 7.26
CA ALA A 200 -10.29 -10.63 7.42
C ALA A 200 -10.66 -9.52 6.42
N THR A 201 -9.74 -8.59 6.16
CA THR A 201 -9.93 -7.47 5.24
C THR A 201 -9.86 -7.92 3.78
N SER A 202 -8.81 -8.65 3.39
CA SER A 202 -8.56 -9.02 1.99
C SER A 202 -9.51 -10.09 1.46
N LEU A 203 -9.94 -11.02 2.32
CA LEU A 203 -10.90 -12.07 1.98
C LEU A 203 -12.36 -11.69 2.25
N GLY A 204 -12.61 -10.60 2.97
CA GLY A 204 -13.95 -10.21 3.40
C GLY A 204 -14.52 -11.13 4.50
N PHE A 205 -13.66 -11.75 5.32
CA PHE A 205 -14.03 -12.73 6.37
C PHE A 205 -14.21 -12.05 7.72
N HIS A 206 -14.95 -12.70 8.62
CA HIS A 206 -15.09 -12.28 10.01
C HIS A 206 -13.99 -12.93 10.87
N ILE A 207 -13.58 -12.25 11.94
CA ILE A 207 -12.70 -12.84 12.94
C ILE A 207 -13.58 -13.46 14.04
N GLU A 208 -13.29 -14.69 14.43
CA GLU A 208 -13.96 -15.36 15.56
C GLU A 208 -13.83 -14.50 16.83
N VAL A 209 -14.86 -14.49 17.65
CA VAL A 209 -14.94 -13.63 18.85
C VAL A 209 -13.80 -13.91 19.83
N GLU A 210 -13.49 -15.18 20.10
CA GLU A 210 -12.40 -15.57 20.99
C GLU A 210 -11.02 -15.16 20.42
N THR A 211 -10.85 -15.35 19.11
CA THR A 211 -9.65 -14.92 18.38
C THR A 211 -9.48 -13.39 18.44
N LEU A 212 -10.56 -12.63 18.25
CA LEU A 212 -10.54 -11.16 18.33
C LEU A 212 -10.23 -10.65 19.75
N ASN A 213 -10.84 -11.28 20.76
CA ASN A 213 -10.58 -10.95 22.16
C ASN A 213 -9.12 -11.24 22.54
N ALA A 214 -8.56 -12.34 22.08
CA ALA A 214 -7.18 -12.68 22.32
C ALA A 214 -6.19 -11.69 21.62
N MET A 215 -6.54 -11.16 20.44
CA MET A 215 -5.78 -10.07 19.81
C MET A 215 -5.72 -8.84 20.74
N THR A 216 -6.86 -8.43 21.28
CA THR A 216 -6.96 -7.28 22.21
C THR A 216 -6.12 -7.52 23.46
N GLN A 217 -6.16 -8.70 24.04
CA GLN A 217 -5.40 -9.06 25.26
C GLN A 217 -3.89 -9.12 25.03
N ASN A 218 -3.45 -9.49 23.82
CA ASN A 218 -2.05 -9.64 23.46
C ASN A 218 -1.47 -8.45 22.68
N ARG A 219 -2.24 -7.35 22.48
CA ARG A 219 -1.86 -6.23 21.59
C ARG A 219 -0.48 -5.64 21.91
N GLU A 220 -0.13 -5.50 23.19
CA GLU A 220 1.15 -4.90 23.61
C GLU A 220 2.36 -5.73 23.17
N ARG A 221 2.18 -7.03 22.90
CA ARG A 221 3.26 -7.85 22.38
C ARG A 221 3.68 -7.49 20.94
N ILE A 222 2.92 -6.63 20.25
CA ILE A 222 3.30 -6.17 18.92
C ILE A 222 4.64 -5.42 18.92
N ASP A 223 5.04 -4.87 20.07
CA ASP A 223 6.31 -4.13 20.24
C ASP A 223 7.57 -4.97 19.98
N ILE A 224 7.49 -6.30 20.10
CA ILE A 224 8.61 -7.18 19.78
C ILE A 224 8.74 -7.48 18.28
N VAL A 225 7.78 -7.05 17.46
CA VAL A 225 7.78 -7.22 16.01
C VAL A 225 8.54 -6.06 15.35
N SER A 226 9.39 -6.37 14.38
CA SER A 226 10.11 -5.33 13.67
C SER A 226 9.14 -4.45 12.85
N GLN A 227 9.43 -3.16 12.80
CA GLN A 227 8.57 -2.17 12.14
C GLN A 227 8.39 -2.45 10.64
N GLU A 228 9.41 -3.01 9.98
CA GLU A 228 9.34 -3.43 8.59
C GLU A 228 8.21 -4.44 8.35
N ARG A 229 8.11 -5.46 9.22
CA ARG A 229 7.06 -6.48 9.10
C ARG A 229 5.67 -5.95 9.41
N ILE A 230 5.56 -5.02 10.37
CA ILE A 230 4.30 -4.31 10.66
C ILE A 230 3.86 -3.54 9.42
N SER A 231 4.77 -2.79 8.81
CA SER A 231 4.49 -1.96 7.62
C SER A 231 4.15 -2.81 6.39
N ASP A 232 4.75 -3.98 6.24
CA ASP A 232 4.40 -4.91 5.16
C ASP A 232 2.95 -5.42 5.30
N GLU A 233 2.50 -5.75 6.50
CA GLU A 233 1.10 -6.16 6.72
C GLU A 233 0.14 -4.95 6.54
N LEU A 234 0.51 -3.75 7.00
CA LEU A 234 -0.26 -2.52 6.76
C LEU A 234 -0.38 -2.22 5.26
N ASN A 235 0.70 -2.33 4.50
CA ASN A 235 0.67 -2.14 3.04
C ASN A 235 -0.30 -3.11 2.36
N LYS A 236 -0.35 -4.37 2.80
CA LYS A 236 -1.30 -5.38 2.29
C LYS A 236 -2.74 -5.06 2.69
N ILE A 237 -2.98 -4.51 3.88
CA ILE A 237 -4.31 -4.02 4.32
C ILE A 237 -4.73 -2.85 3.42
N ILE A 238 -3.86 -1.84 3.24
CA ILE A 238 -4.12 -0.65 2.40
C ILE A 238 -4.37 -1.06 0.94
N ALA A 239 -3.67 -2.08 0.43
CA ALA A 239 -3.84 -2.59 -0.93
C ALA A 239 -5.12 -3.42 -1.13
N SER A 240 -5.86 -3.75 -0.06
CA SER A 240 -7.09 -4.53 -0.15
C SER A 240 -8.25 -3.75 -0.81
N LYS A 241 -9.36 -4.43 -1.09
CA LYS A 241 -10.56 -3.81 -1.70
C LYS A 241 -11.34 -2.90 -0.74
N GLN A 242 -11.29 -3.17 0.55
CA GLN A 242 -11.97 -2.40 1.60
C GLN A 242 -11.02 -2.13 2.76
N PRO A 243 -9.98 -1.30 2.55
CA PRO A 243 -8.95 -1.09 3.55
C PRO A 243 -9.47 -0.42 4.83
N GLY A 244 -10.50 0.42 4.73
CA GLY A 244 -11.13 1.06 5.89
C GLY A 244 -11.59 0.05 6.95
N ARG A 245 -12.12 -1.10 6.52
CA ARG A 245 -12.49 -2.20 7.43
C ARG A 245 -11.29 -2.72 8.23
N GLY A 246 -10.11 -2.82 7.58
CA GLY A 246 -8.88 -3.24 8.26
C GLY A 246 -8.47 -2.28 9.37
N PHE A 247 -8.54 -0.97 9.10
CA PHE A 247 -8.26 0.05 10.10
C PHE A 247 -9.27 0.09 11.24
N LEU A 248 -10.55 -0.18 10.98
CA LEU A 248 -11.55 -0.35 12.04
C LEU A 248 -11.23 -1.55 12.95
N LEU A 249 -10.77 -2.68 12.38
CA LEU A 249 -10.34 -3.84 13.17
C LEU A 249 -9.06 -3.57 13.97
N LEU A 250 -8.09 -2.83 13.39
CA LEU A 250 -6.90 -2.37 14.11
C LEU A 250 -7.27 -1.50 15.31
N ASP A 251 -8.25 -0.62 15.13
CA ASP A 251 -8.75 0.23 16.19
C ASP A 251 -9.51 -0.54 17.27
N GLN A 252 -10.41 -1.44 16.85
CA GLN A 252 -11.19 -2.29 17.76
C GLN A 252 -10.32 -3.15 18.66
N THR A 253 -9.19 -3.64 18.15
CA THR A 253 -8.23 -4.45 18.91
C THR A 253 -7.23 -3.63 19.72
N GLY A 254 -7.23 -2.30 19.59
CA GLY A 254 -6.25 -1.40 20.22
C GLY A 254 -4.86 -1.45 19.60
N LEU A 255 -4.67 -2.21 18.51
CA LEU A 255 -3.39 -2.25 17.78
C LEU A 255 -3.09 -0.94 17.07
N LEU A 256 -4.12 -0.21 16.61
CA LEU A 256 -3.95 1.05 15.90
C LEU A 256 -3.19 2.08 16.73
N GLU A 257 -3.52 2.22 18.01
CA GLU A 257 -2.86 3.15 18.94
C GLU A 257 -1.36 2.87 19.05
N LEU A 258 -0.97 1.61 19.09
CA LEU A 258 0.42 1.19 19.25
C LEU A 258 1.25 1.33 17.97
N ILE A 259 0.67 0.97 16.82
CA ILE A 259 1.43 0.94 15.55
C ILE A 259 1.29 2.21 14.72
N PHE A 260 0.19 2.96 14.88
CA PHE A 260 -0.07 4.20 14.13
C PHE A 260 -0.78 5.26 14.98
N PRO A 261 -0.13 5.78 16.04
CA PRO A 261 -0.73 6.71 16.99
C PRO A 261 -1.25 8.00 16.36
N GLU A 262 -0.61 8.50 15.28
CA GLU A 262 -1.07 9.72 14.62
C GLU A 262 -2.47 9.54 14.00
N LEU A 263 -2.72 8.37 13.39
CA LEU A 263 -4.04 8.04 12.83
C LEU A 263 -5.07 7.80 13.94
N HIS A 264 -4.67 7.13 15.03
CA HIS A 264 -5.53 6.93 16.20
C HIS A 264 -5.98 8.26 16.81
N GLN A 265 -5.11 9.28 16.87
CA GLN A 265 -5.42 10.62 17.39
C GLN A 265 -6.49 11.37 16.57
N MET A 266 -6.77 10.92 15.33
CA MET A 266 -7.82 11.53 14.51
C MET A 266 -9.25 11.16 14.94
N LYS A 267 -9.40 10.21 15.86
CA LYS A 267 -10.68 9.76 16.40
C LYS A 267 -11.33 10.80 17.30
N GLY A 268 -12.63 10.71 17.34
CA GLY A 268 -13.46 11.49 18.24
C GLY A 268 -14.03 12.76 17.61
N VAL A 269 -15.02 13.28 18.27
CA VAL A 269 -15.74 14.48 17.88
C VAL A 269 -15.84 15.38 19.11
N ASP A 270 -15.21 16.55 19.02
CA ASP A 270 -15.39 17.55 20.07
C ASP A 270 -16.64 18.37 19.80
N GLU A 271 -17.27 18.82 20.89
CA GLU A 271 -18.47 19.64 20.85
C GLU A 271 -18.24 20.91 21.70
N VAL A 272 -18.47 22.05 21.07
CA VAL A 272 -18.47 23.37 21.73
C VAL A 272 -19.71 24.10 21.24
N ASN A 273 -20.54 24.60 22.18
CA ASN A 273 -21.77 25.31 21.86
C ASN A 273 -22.68 24.58 20.86
N GLU A 274 -22.91 23.29 21.07
CA GLU A 274 -23.71 22.40 20.20
C GLU A 274 -23.14 22.22 18.79
N GLN A 275 -21.97 22.75 18.50
CA GLN A 275 -21.26 22.57 17.22
C GLN A 275 -20.27 21.44 17.31
N ARG A 276 -20.43 20.46 16.42
CA ARG A 276 -19.58 19.26 16.31
C ARG A 276 -18.80 19.28 15.00
N HIS A 277 -17.53 18.86 15.05
CA HIS A 277 -16.82 18.51 13.80
C HIS A 277 -17.08 17.07 13.39
N LYS A 278 -16.78 16.73 12.14
CA LYS A 278 -16.79 15.33 11.70
C LYS A 278 -15.71 14.53 12.45
N ASP A 279 -15.99 13.25 12.70
CA ASP A 279 -14.93 12.31 13.07
C ASP A 279 -13.94 12.18 11.91
N ASN A 280 -12.73 12.72 12.10
CA ASN A 280 -11.71 12.76 11.05
C ASN A 280 -11.15 11.36 10.71
N PHE A 281 -11.14 10.45 11.68
CA PHE A 281 -10.72 9.07 11.47
C PHE A 281 -11.71 8.34 10.54
N LEU A 282 -13.00 8.36 10.86
CA LEU A 282 -14.01 7.72 10.01
C LEU A 282 -14.09 8.36 8.62
N HIS A 283 -13.93 9.69 8.53
CA HIS A 283 -13.83 10.38 7.25
C HIS A 283 -12.63 9.88 6.43
N THR A 284 -11.46 9.81 7.02
CA THR A 284 -10.24 9.33 6.35
C THR A 284 -10.38 7.89 5.85
N LEU A 285 -11.02 7.00 6.63
CA LEU A 285 -11.30 5.64 6.19
C LEU A 285 -12.26 5.59 5.00
N GLN A 286 -13.27 6.46 4.98
CA GLN A 286 -14.18 6.59 3.84
C GLN A 286 -13.44 7.07 2.58
N VAL A 287 -12.55 8.06 2.71
CA VAL A 287 -11.70 8.53 1.60
C VAL A 287 -10.81 7.41 1.09
N LEU A 288 -10.19 6.64 1.99
CA LEU A 288 -9.35 5.50 1.65
C LEU A 288 -10.14 4.40 0.89
N ASP A 289 -11.35 4.10 1.31
CA ASP A 289 -12.22 3.14 0.60
C ASP A 289 -12.65 3.69 -0.77
N ASN A 290 -12.96 4.98 -0.87
CA ASN A 290 -13.29 5.63 -2.15
C ASN A 290 -12.12 5.56 -3.14
N ILE A 291 -10.89 5.77 -2.69
CA ILE A 291 -9.67 5.64 -3.51
C ILE A 291 -9.45 4.18 -3.92
N ALA A 292 -9.69 3.22 -3.02
CA ALA A 292 -9.51 1.80 -3.30
C ALA A 292 -10.41 1.30 -4.45
N LEU A 293 -11.57 1.94 -4.67
CA LEU A 293 -12.44 1.67 -5.80
C LEU A 293 -11.93 2.22 -7.14
N LYS A 294 -11.04 3.22 -7.12
CA LYS A 294 -10.56 3.93 -8.31
C LYS A 294 -9.20 3.47 -8.79
N THR A 295 -8.32 3.02 -7.90
CA THR A 295 -6.93 2.71 -8.24
C THR A 295 -6.29 1.71 -7.27
N ASP A 296 -5.34 0.93 -7.80
CA ASP A 296 -4.49 0.02 -7.03
C ASP A 296 -3.13 0.65 -6.65
N LYS A 297 -2.91 1.95 -6.95
CA LYS A 297 -1.67 2.66 -6.61
C LYS A 297 -1.52 2.77 -5.09
N LEU A 298 -0.67 1.95 -4.48
CA LEU A 298 -0.45 1.90 -3.03
C LEU A 298 -0.14 3.27 -2.44
N TRP A 299 0.72 4.06 -3.09
CA TRP A 299 1.16 5.36 -2.54
C TRP A 299 0.11 6.44 -2.66
N LEU A 300 -0.83 6.34 -3.61
CA LEU A 300 -2.00 7.21 -3.63
C LEU A 300 -2.97 6.87 -2.50
N ARG A 301 -3.13 5.58 -2.17
CA ARG A 301 -3.90 5.15 -0.99
C ARG A 301 -3.24 5.60 0.32
N TRP A 302 -1.89 5.60 0.40
CA TRP A 302 -1.18 6.22 1.52
C TRP A 302 -1.41 7.73 1.60
N ALA A 303 -1.45 8.45 0.47
CA ALA A 303 -1.78 9.87 0.45
C ALA A 303 -3.20 10.11 0.97
N ALA A 304 -4.18 9.28 0.59
CA ALA A 304 -5.54 9.33 1.12
C ALA A 304 -5.59 9.08 2.63
N LEU A 305 -4.78 8.16 3.15
CA LEU A 305 -4.73 7.89 4.59
C LEU A 305 -4.09 9.03 5.39
N LEU A 306 -3.21 9.82 4.76
CA LEU A 306 -2.43 10.87 5.41
C LEU A 306 -2.90 12.30 5.10
N HIS A 307 -3.87 12.52 4.18
CA HIS A 307 -4.23 13.87 3.72
C HIS A 307 -4.64 14.80 4.87
N ASP A 308 -5.35 14.27 5.84
CA ASP A 308 -5.89 14.98 6.99
C ASP A 308 -5.13 14.73 8.32
N ILE A 309 -3.97 14.07 8.28
CA ILE A 309 -3.25 13.56 9.47
C ILE A 309 -2.89 14.64 10.49
N ALA A 310 -2.83 15.90 10.08
CA ALA A 310 -2.51 17.03 10.95
C ALA A 310 -3.74 17.71 11.56
N LYS A 311 -4.97 17.34 11.21
CA LYS A 311 -6.18 17.97 11.78
C LYS A 311 -6.22 17.97 13.31
N PRO A 312 -5.81 16.90 14.02
CA PRO A 312 -5.75 16.95 15.48
C PRO A 312 -4.82 18.05 16.04
N ARG A 313 -3.73 18.35 15.32
CA ARG A 313 -2.74 19.37 15.74
C ARG A 313 -3.11 20.79 15.37
N THR A 314 -4.01 20.97 14.39
CA THR A 314 -4.43 22.29 13.89
C THR A 314 -5.85 22.66 14.27
N ARG A 315 -6.49 21.77 15.02
CA ARG A 315 -7.87 21.96 15.46
C ARG A 315 -7.99 23.15 16.39
N MET A 316 -8.87 24.09 16.04
CA MET A 316 -9.19 25.28 16.81
C MET A 316 -10.70 25.57 16.72
N PHE A 317 -11.29 26.04 17.79
CA PHE A 317 -12.66 26.53 17.76
C PHE A 317 -12.66 28.08 17.73
N GLU A 318 -13.26 28.63 16.67
CA GLU A 318 -13.38 30.09 16.48
C GLU A 318 -14.83 30.53 16.68
N PRO A 319 -15.10 31.47 17.61
CA PRO A 319 -16.44 31.99 17.80
C PRO A 319 -17.01 32.57 16.49
N GLY A 320 -18.20 32.12 16.10
CA GLY A 320 -18.89 32.55 14.88
C GLY A 320 -18.57 31.74 13.64
N THR A 321 -17.40 31.09 13.57
CA THR A 321 -16.98 30.22 12.45
C THR A 321 -17.18 28.73 12.80
N GLY A 322 -16.95 28.36 14.08
CA GLY A 322 -16.97 26.98 14.53
C GLY A 322 -15.56 26.33 14.50
N TRP A 323 -15.51 25.03 14.25
CA TRP A 323 -14.26 24.27 14.20
C TRP A 323 -13.48 24.55 12.93
N THR A 324 -12.21 24.96 13.08
CA THR A 324 -11.26 25.23 12.00
C THR A 324 -10.02 24.35 12.10
N PHE A 325 -9.34 24.13 10.96
CA PHE A 325 -8.15 23.27 10.85
C PHE A 325 -7.12 23.94 9.91
N HIS A 326 -6.80 25.22 10.17
CA HIS A 326 -5.94 26.00 9.29
C HIS A 326 -4.55 25.37 9.09
N ALA A 327 -4.09 25.36 7.84
CA ALA A 327 -2.77 24.88 7.42
C ALA A 327 -2.50 23.39 7.74
N HIS A 328 -3.56 22.54 7.93
CA HIS A 328 -3.36 21.13 8.19
C HIS A 328 -2.67 20.41 7.02
N GLU A 329 -2.89 20.83 5.77
CA GLU A 329 -2.22 20.33 4.58
C GLU A 329 -0.70 20.55 4.64
N PHE A 330 -0.27 21.73 5.08
CA PHE A 330 1.13 22.08 5.20
C PHE A 330 1.81 21.36 6.37
N ILE A 331 1.14 21.31 7.53
CA ILE A 331 1.65 20.59 8.71
C ILE A 331 1.64 19.09 8.46
N GLY A 332 0.59 18.55 7.82
CA GLY A 332 0.51 17.16 7.40
C GLY A 332 1.65 16.75 6.47
N ALA A 333 1.93 17.55 5.46
CA ALA A 333 3.07 17.33 4.57
C ALA A 333 4.42 17.27 5.34
N LYS A 334 4.60 18.09 6.36
CA LYS A 334 5.79 18.05 7.23
C LYS A 334 5.83 16.82 8.13
N MET A 335 4.68 16.21 8.46
CA MET A 335 4.63 14.98 9.26
C MET A 335 5.00 13.74 8.44
N VAL A 336 4.73 13.72 7.12
CA VAL A 336 4.95 12.56 6.25
C VAL A 336 6.36 11.97 6.37
N PRO A 337 7.49 12.73 6.29
CA PRO A 337 8.82 12.15 6.41
C PRO A 337 9.07 11.48 7.76
N GLY A 338 8.55 12.04 8.85
CA GLY A 338 8.66 11.46 10.19
C GLY A 338 7.90 10.13 10.31
N ILE A 339 6.68 10.06 9.78
CA ILE A 339 5.85 8.86 9.75
C ILE A 339 6.54 7.78 8.92
N PHE A 340 6.99 8.09 7.70
CA PHE A 340 7.66 7.15 6.81
C PHE A 340 8.94 6.58 7.44
N LYS A 341 9.76 7.44 8.07
CA LYS A 341 10.98 7.01 8.77
C LYS A 341 10.67 6.05 9.92
N ARG A 342 9.68 6.40 10.78
CA ARG A 342 9.27 5.57 11.91
C ARG A 342 8.72 4.23 11.46
N MET A 343 7.88 4.23 10.43
CA MET A 343 7.26 3.03 9.85
C MET A 343 8.19 2.27 8.88
N LYS A 344 9.45 2.69 8.72
CA LYS A 344 10.41 2.06 7.80
C LYS A 344 9.89 1.95 6.35
N LEU A 345 9.06 2.91 5.95
CA LEU A 345 8.62 3.05 4.56
C LEU A 345 9.72 3.69 3.71
N PRO A 346 9.67 3.58 2.36
CA PRO A 346 10.70 4.11 1.48
C PRO A 346 10.82 5.64 1.58
N LEU A 347 12.03 6.15 1.87
CA LEU A 347 12.35 7.58 1.99
C LEU A 347 12.82 8.20 0.66
N ASN A 348 12.30 7.73 -0.45
CA ASN A 348 12.63 8.14 -1.81
C ASN A 348 11.49 8.93 -2.47
N GLU A 349 11.39 8.90 -3.79
CA GLU A 349 10.34 9.58 -4.57
C GLU A 349 8.92 9.20 -4.13
N LYS A 350 8.71 7.99 -3.61
CA LYS A 350 7.40 7.56 -3.07
C LYS A 350 6.97 8.40 -1.87
N MET A 351 7.89 8.71 -0.97
CA MET A 351 7.63 9.61 0.16
C MET A 351 7.34 11.04 -0.32
N LYS A 352 8.15 11.56 -1.25
CA LYS A 352 7.95 12.91 -1.80
C LYS A 352 6.61 13.04 -2.53
N TYR A 353 6.22 12.00 -3.26
CA TYR A 353 4.92 11.91 -3.92
C TYR A 353 3.77 12.01 -2.90
N VAL A 354 3.79 11.21 -1.84
CA VAL A 354 2.76 11.27 -0.77
C VAL A 354 2.76 12.65 -0.10
N GLN A 355 3.93 13.17 0.24
CA GLN A 355 4.08 14.50 0.86
C GLN A 355 3.49 15.61 -0.01
N LYS A 356 3.75 15.57 -1.33
CA LYS A 356 3.23 16.52 -2.31
C LYS A 356 1.70 16.47 -2.39
N LEU A 357 1.12 15.26 -2.48
CA LEU A 357 -0.33 15.10 -2.54
C LEU A 357 -1.02 15.59 -1.26
N VAL A 358 -0.46 15.28 -0.08
CA VAL A 358 -0.95 15.79 1.21
C VAL A 358 -0.91 17.31 1.23
N GLN A 359 0.17 17.94 0.74
CA GLN A 359 0.29 19.39 0.70
C GLN A 359 -0.71 20.06 -0.22
N LEU A 360 -1.05 19.42 -1.33
CA LEU A 360 -1.84 20.04 -2.40
C LEU A 360 -3.33 19.68 -2.37
N HIS A 361 -3.77 18.73 -1.52
CA HIS A 361 -5.10 18.14 -1.59
C HIS A 361 -6.26 19.14 -1.47
N LEU A 362 -6.08 20.27 -0.81
CA LEU A 362 -7.12 21.29 -0.71
C LEU A 362 -7.27 22.16 -1.98
N ARG A 363 -6.21 22.27 -2.81
CA ARG A 363 -6.23 23.22 -3.94
C ARG A 363 -7.31 22.92 -4.97
N PRO A 364 -7.48 21.68 -5.48
CA PRO A 364 -8.58 21.38 -6.40
C PRO A 364 -9.96 21.58 -5.76
N ILE A 365 -10.09 21.35 -4.45
CA ILE A 365 -11.34 21.52 -3.72
C ILE A 365 -11.76 22.99 -3.70
N VAL A 366 -10.83 23.89 -3.35
CA VAL A 366 -11.07 25.34 -3.34
C VAL A 366 -11.46 25.83 -4.74
N LEU A 367 -10.72 25.41 -5.79
CA LEU A 367 -11.04 25.76 -7.17
C LEU A 367 -12.43 25.28 -7.60
N SER A 368 -12.90 24.16 -7.07
CA SER A 368 -14.24 23.64 -7.36
C SER A 368 -15.39 24.42 -6.68
N GLN A 369 -15.08 25.30 -5.74
CA GLN A 369 -16.06 26.08 -4.98
C GLN A 369 -16.21 27.53 -5.47
N GLU A 370 -15.20 28.07 -6.15
CA GLU A 370 -15.09 29.47 -6.59
C GLU A 370 -15.19 29.60 -8.12
N ILE A 371 -15.13 30.83 -8.62
CA ILE A 371 -14.98 31.11 -10.06
C ILE A 371 -13.56 30.65 -10.45
N VAL A 372 -13.49 29.64 -11.31
CA VAL A 372 -12.23 29.03 -11.75
C VAL A 372 -11.50 30.00 -12.68
N THR A 373 -10.45 30.66 -12.20
CA THR A 373 -9.60 31.53 -13.01
C THR A 373 -8.50 30.73 -13.71
N ASP A 374 -8.07 31.17 -14.90
CA ASP A 374 -6.98 30.53 -15.63
C ASP A 374 -5.69 30.49 -14.82
N ALA A 375 -5.35 31.59 -14.12
CA ALA A 375 -4.19 31.69 -13.24
C ALA A 375 -4.18 30.60 -12.14
N ALA A 376 -5.32 30.41 -11.47
CA ALA A 376 -5.43 29.42 -10.42
C ALA A 376 -5.27 27.97 -10.97
N VAL A 377 -5.81 27.69 -12.16
CA VAL A 377 -5.65 26.39 -12.83
C VAL A 377 -4.21 26.20 -13.32
N ARG A 378 -3.56 27.22 -13.90
CA ARG A 378 -2.14 27.14 -14.28
C ARG A 378 -1.25 26.81 -13.08
N ARG A 379 -1.48 27.45 -11.93
CA ARG A 379 -0.77 27.15 -10.69
C ARG A 379 -1.02 25.71 -10.23
N LEU A 380 -2.24 25.19 -10.33
CA LEU A 380 -2.56 23.81 -10.01
C LEU A 380 -1.83 22.82 -10.93
N ILE A 381 -1.82 23.08 -12.26
CA ILE A 381 -1.12 22.25 -13.26
C ILE A 381 0.38 22.25 -12.96
N PHE A 382 0.97 23.41 -12.72
CA PHE A 382 2.39 23.55 -12.43
C PHE A 382 2.80 22.82 -11.16
N ASP A 383 2.09 23.01 -10.05
CA ASP A 383 2.42 22.39 -8.76
C ASP A 383 2.09 20.90 -8.75
N GLY A 384 1.02 20.48 -9.43
CA GLY A 384 0.65 19.08 -9.60
C GLY A 384 1.62 18.31 -10.50
N GLY A 385 2.09 18.95 -11.59
CA GLY A 385 2.99 18.33 -12.55
C GLY A 385 2.49 16.96 -13.02
N GLU A 386 3.36 15.94 -13.02
CA GLU A 386 3.00 14.58 -13.43
C GLU A 386 2.00 13.91 -12.48
N ASP A 387 1.89 14.37 -11.23
CA ASP A 387 1.00 13.80 -10.22
C ASP A 387 -0.41 14.43 -10.21
N LEU A 388 -0.70 15.33 -11.14
CA LEU A 388 -1.94 16.12 -11.17
C LEU A 388 -3.20 15.24 -11.24
N GLU A 389 -3.20 14.18 -12.04
CA GLU A 389 -4.35 13.27 -12.16
C GLU A 389 -4.59 12.48 -10.86
N ASP A 390 -3.53 12.07 -10.19
CA ASP A 390 -3.62 11.40 -8.90
C ASP A 390 -4.11 12.36 -7.81
N LEU A 391 -3.67 13.63 -7.85
CA LEU A 391 -4.17 14.68 -6.97
C LEU A 391 -5.67 14.92 -7.17
N MET A 392 -6.13 15.04 -8.41
CA MET A 392 -7.56 15.20 -8.72
C MET A 392 -8.37 13.99 -8.24
N THR A 393 -7.84 12.77 -8.41
CA THR A 393 -8.47 11.54 -7.96
C THR A 393 -8.60 11.49 -6.43
N LEU A 394 -7.56 11.93 -5.70
CA LEU A 394 -7.58 12.05 -4.24
C LEU A 394 -8.68 13.03 -3.78
N CYS A 395 -8.72 14.22 -4.39
CA CYS A 395 -9.69 15.25 -4.02
C CYS A 395 -11.14 14.86 -4.31
N GLU A 396 -11.37 14.15 -5.43
CA GLU A 396 -12.70 13.58 -5.73
C GLU A 396 -13.12 12.50 -4.72
N ALA A 397 -12.17 11.70 -4.24
CA ALA A 397 -12.44 10.68 -3.22
C ALA A 397 -12.74 11.27 -1.85
N ASP A 398 -12.20 12.47 -1.55
CA ASP A 398 -12.43 13.23 -0.31
C ASP A 398 -13.86 13.79 -0.20
N ILE A 399 -14.63 13.81 -1.29
CA ILE A 399 -16.04 14.20 -1.27
C ILE A 399 -16.89 13.12 -0.60
N THR A 400 -17.05 13.21 0.73
CA THR A 400 -17.73 12.20 1.56
C THR A 400 -19.05 12.70 2.17
N SER A 401 -19.74 13.64 1.51
CA SER A 401 -21.03 14.14 2.01
C SER A 401 -22.13 13.05 1.98
N LYS A 402 -22.94 12.97 3.03
CA LYS A 402 -24.14 12.12 3.05
C LYS A 402 -25.24 12.65 2.11
N ASN A 403 -25.17 13.91 1.67
CA ASN A 403 -26.13 14.51 0.76
C ASN A 403 -25.68 14.29 -0.69
N GLU A 404 -26.37 13.39 -1.38
CA GLU A 404 -26.09 13.06 -2.78
C GLU A 404 -26.12 14.29 -3.72
N ARG A 405 -26.98 15.27 -3.47
CA ARG A 405 -27.05 16.50 -4.27
C ARG A 405 -25.76 17.31 -4.14
N THR A 406 -25.22 17.38 -2.92
CA THR A 406 -23.95 18.05 -2.65
C THR A 406 -22.79 17.31 -3.34
N VAL A 407 -22.75 15.98 -3.24
CA VAL A 407 -21.73 15.16 -3.93
C VAL A 407 -21.81 15.37 -5.45
N LYS A 408 -23.00 15.29 -6.06
CA LYS A 408 -23.19 15.50 -7.51
C LYS A 408 -22.75 16.90 -7.94
N ARG A 409 -23.04 17.94 -7.15
CA ARG A 409 -22.60 19.31 -7.42
C ARG A 409 -21.09 19.42 -7.42
N HIS A 410 -20.40 18.90 -6.39
CA HIS A 410 -18.95 18.94 -6.31
C HIS A 410 -18.30 18.17 -7.45
N LEU A 411 -18.76 16.96 -7.75
CA LEU A 411 -18.24 16.18 -8.89
C LEU A 411 -18.44 16.88 -10.24
N LYS A 412 -19.56 17.61 -10.43
CA LYS A 412 -19.76 18.45 -11.61
C LYS A 412 -18.70 19.55 -11.70
N ASN A 413 -18.43 20.23 -10.59
CA ASN A 413 -17.43 21.28 -10.54
C ASN A 413 -16.01 20.75 -10.80
N PHE A 414 -15.66 19.56 -10.25
CA PHE A 414 -14.39 18.90 -10.56
C PHE A 414 -14.25 18.59 -12.06
N ARG A 415 -15.36 18.23 -12.74
CA ARG A 415 -15.34 18.04 -14.20
C ARG A 415 -14.99 19.34 -14.92
N ILE A 416 -15.57 20.46 -14.51
CA ILE A 416 -15.23 21.77 -15.09
C ILE A 416 -13.75 22.11 -14.88
N VAL A 417 -13.20 21.82 -13.70
CA VAL A 417 -11.78 22.03 -13.45
C VAL A 417 -10.92 21.14 -14.35
N ARG A 418 -11.29 19.86 -14.56
CA ARG A 418 -10.58 18.96 -15.49
C ARG A 418 -10.63 19.43 -16.95
N GLU A 419 -11.80 19.88 -17.42
CA GLU A 419 -11.96 20.44 -18.77
C GLU A 419 -11.05 21.66 -18.95
N LYS A 420 -10.98 22.53 -17.94
CA LYS A 420 -10.11 23.71 -17.95
C LYS A 420 -8.61 23.36 -17.89
N ILE A 421 -8.25 22.30 -17.17
CA ILE A 421 -6.87 21.78 -17.15
C ILE A 421 -6.46 21.37 -18.56
N VAL A 422 -7.28 20.57 -19.26
CA VAL A 422 -7.00 20.13 -20.64
C VAL A 422 -6.86 21.32 -21.58
N GLU A 423 -7.80 22.27 -21.53
CA GLU A 423 -7.76 23.48 -22.36
C GLU A 423 -6.45 24.28 -22.20
N LEU A 424 -6.03 24.49 -20.95
CA LEU A 424 -4.81 25.26 -20.65
C LEU A 424 -3.51 24.48 -20.93
N GLU A 425 -3.52 23.16 -20.78
CA GLU A 425 -2.36 22.34 -21.16
C GLU A 425 -2.13 22.34 -22.66
N GLU A 426 -3.19 22.23 -23.46
CA GLU A 426 -3.10 22.32 -24.93
C GLU A 426 -2.62 23.71 -25.40
N LYS A 427 -3.07 24.78 -24.72
CA LYS A 427 -2.73 26.14 -25.05
C LYS A 427 -1.32 26.56 -24.64
N ASP A 428 -0.92 26.24 -23.40
CA ASP A 428 0.20 26.91 -22.73
C ASP A 428 1.35 25.95 -22.39
N SER A 429 1.20 24.62 -22.58
CA SER A 429 2.21 23.57 -22.25
C SER A 429 2.80 23.68 -20.82
N ILE A 430 1.97 24.00 -19.82
CA ILE A 430 2.38 24.45 -18.49
C ILE A 430 2.96 23.33 -17.64
N ARG A 431 2.58 22.08 -17.84
CA ARG A 431 2.96 20.95 -16.97
C ARG A 431 4.47 20.80 -16.81
N ASN A 432 5.24 21.02 -17.87
CA ASN A 432 6.70 20.97 -17.90
C ASN A 432 7.33 22.36 -18.03
N PHE A 433 6.58 23.39 -17.64
CA PHE A 433 7.00 24.76 -17.73
C PHE A 433 8.28 25.01 -16.92
N GLN A 434 9.28 25.60 -17.60
CA GLN A 434 10.46 26.17 -16.98
C GLN A 434 10.49 27.67 -17.30
N PRO A 435 10.63 28.56 -16.30
CA PRO A 435 10.86 29.97 -16.58
C PRO A 435 12.08 30.12 -17.51
N PRO A 436 11.99 30.98 -18.54
CA PRO A 436 13.04 31.12 -19.54
C PRO A 436 14.34 31.76 -18.98
N ILE A 437 14.30 32.28 -17.76
CA ILE A 437 15.44 32.83 -17.02
C ILE A 437 15.77 31.89 -15.83
N SER A 438 16.99 31.40 -15.80
CA SER A 438 17.51 30.55 -14.73
C SER A 438 18.05 31.35 -13.55
N GLY A 439 18.31 30.69 -12.42
CA GLY A 439 18.99 31.33 -11.30
C GLY A 439 20.40 31.80 -11.64
N ASP A 440 21.12 31.09 -12.50
CA ASP A 440 22.45 31.45 -12.97
C ASP A 440 22.41 32.69 -13.86
N ASP A 441 21.37 32.82 -14.69
CA ASP A 441 21.19 34.04 -15.51
C ASP A 441 20.96 35.26 -14.61
N ILE A 442 20.17 35.14 -13.55
CA ILE A 442 19.96 36.24 -12.58
C ILE A 442 21.25 36.58 -11.88
N GLN A 443 22.04 35.60 -11.45
CA GLN A 443 23.33 35.83 -10.80
C GLN A 443 24.32 36.55 -11.73
N LYS A 444 24.39 36.15 -13.01
CA LYS A 444 25.21 36.83 -14.04
C LYS A 444 24.75 38.26 -14.30
N ALA A 445 23.43 38.46 -14.45
CA ALA A 445 22.85 39.77 -14.76
C ALA A 445 23.15 40.81 -13.67
N PHE A 446 23.13 40.44 -12.41
CA PHE A 446 23.31 41.34 -11.29
C PHE A 446 24.68 41.20 -10.59
N GLY A 447 25.55 40.28 -11.02
CA GLY A 447 26.88 40.07 -10.42
C GLY A 447 26.81 39.61 -8.95
N ILE A 448 25.77 38.83 -8.57
CA ILE A 448 25.53 38.39 -7.20
C ILE A 448 25.71 36.87 -7.03
N PRO A 449 26.16 36.40 -5.87
CA PRO A 449 26.19 34.97 -5.59
C PRO A 449 24.78 34.38 -5.38
N PRO A 450 24.66 33.03 -5.32
CA PRO A 450 23.42 32.41 -4.89
C PRO A 450 22.87 33.02 -3.58
N SER A 451 21.69 33.61 -3.63
CA SER A 451 21.13 34.39 -2.51
C SER A 451 19.62 34.35 -2.47
N ARG A 452 19.03 34.84 -1.36
CA ARG A 452 17.59 35.00 -1.25
C ARG A 452 17.01 35.91 -2.34
N GLN A 453 17.75 36.93 -2.79
CA GLN A 453 17.32 37.85 -3.86
C GLN A 453 17.14 37.13 -5.19
N VAL A 454 18.03 36.20 -5.55
CA VAL A 454 17.89 35.36 -6.75
C VAL A 454 16.59 34.56 -6.69
N GLY A 455 16.26 34.00 -5.52
CA GLY A 455 15.01 33.27 -5.30
C GLY A 455 13.76 34.15 -5.44
N VAL A 456 13.81 35.39 -4.93
CA VAL A 456 12.71 36.38 -5.03
C VAL A 456 12.45 36.72 -6.50
N ILE A 457 13.49 37.06 -7.27
CA ILE A 457 13.38 37.41 -8.69
C ILE A 457 12.84 36.22 -9.50
N LYS A 458 13.40 35.01 -9.28
CA LYS A 458 12.95 33.79 -9.98
C LYS A 458 11.49 33.47 -9.69
N ASN A 459 11.04 33.63 -8.45
CA ASN A 459 9.66 33.41 -8.08
C ASN A 459 8.73 34.47 -8.68
N ALA A 460 9.12 35.75 -8.70
CA ALA A 460 8.34 36.81 -9.32
C ALA A 460 8.10 36.55 -10.81
N ILE A 461 9.12 36.13 -11.55
CA ILE A 461 8.99 35.76 -12.97
C ILE A 461 8.04 34.57 -13.14
N LYS A 462 8.23 33.51 -12.34
CA LYS A 462 7.37 32.34 -12.38
C LYS A 462 5.91 32.69 -12.09
N ASP A 463 5.68 33.48 -11.05
CA ASP A 463 4.34 33.85 -10.62
C ASP A 463 3.65 34.73 -11.67
N ALA A 464 4.33 35.71 -12.26
CA ALA A 464 3.79 36.55 -13.32
C ALA A 464 3.40 35.76 -14.60
N ILE A 465 4.19 34.73 -14.96
CA ILE A 465 3.86 33.86 -16.08
C ILE A 465 2.63 32.98 -15.76
N LEU A 466 2.58 32.40 -14.55
CA LEU A 466 1.44 31.57 -14.12
C LEU A 466 0.15 32.40 -14.01
N ASP A 467 0.24 33.66 -13.59
CA ASP A 467 -0.89 34.58 -13.51
C ASP A 467 -1.31 35.12 -14.88
N GLY A 468 -0.47 34.91 -15.91
CA GLY A 468 -0.74 35.37 -17.26
C GLY A 468 -0.46 36.87 -17.45
N GLU A 469 0.25 37.49 -16.53
CA GLU A 469 0.66 38.91 -16.61
C GLU A 469 1.72 39.11 -17.69
N ILE A 470 2.61 38.14 -17.87
CA ILE A 470 3.60 38.10 -18.94
C ILE A 470 3.54 36.77 -19.70
N PRO A 471 3.86 36.73 -20.99
CA PRO A 471 4.03 35.47 -21.72
C PRO A 471 5.26 34.71 -21.26
N ASN A 472 5.28 33.38 -21.50
CA ASN A 472 6.44 32.53 -21.21
C ASN A 472 7.50 32.67 -22.31
N ASP A 473 8.07 33.87 -22.44
CA ASP A 473 9.17 34.14 -23.35
C ASP A 473 10.34 34.86 -22.67
N PHE A 474 11.52 34.77 -23.28
CA PHE A 474 12.75 35.27 -22.69
C PHE A 474 12.75 36.80 -22.50
N GLU A 475 12.21 37.57 -23.45
CA GLU A 475 12.26 39.04 -23.39
C GLU A 475 11.35 39.60 -22.31
N ALA A 476 10.12 39.09 -22.19
CA ALA A 476 9.20 39.50 -21.15
C ALA A 476 9.72 39.14 -19.76
N ALA A 477 10.26 37.91 -19.61
CA ALA A 477 10.87 37.47 -18.36
C ALA A 477 12.14 38.28 -18.00
N ARG A 478 12.95 38.62 -18.98
CA ARG A 478 14.16 39.46 -18.81
C ARG A 478 13.80 40.87 -18.34
N GLN A 479 12.79 41.46 -18.94
CA GLN A 479 12.32 42.78 -18.53
C GLN A 479 11.87 42.77 -17.08
N LEU A 480 11.00 41.82 -16.69
CA LEU A 480 10.52 41.68 -15.32
C LEU A 480 11.68 41.38 -14.33
N MET A 481 12.66 40.57 -14.74
CA MET A 481 13.86 40.30 -13.95
C MET A 481 14.58 41.59 -13.55
N PHE A 482 14.81 42.48 -14.52
CA PHE A 482 15.46 43.75 -14.25
C PHE A 482 14.59 44.69 -13.39
N GLU A 483 13.31 44.78 -13.65
CA GLU A 483 12.38 45.60 -12.85
C GLU A 483 12.38 45.16 -11.36
N VAL A 484 12.23 43.87 -11.10
CA VAL A 484 12.25 43.32 -9.75
C VAL A 484 13.64 43.46 -9.11
N GLY A 485 14.71 43.20 -9.85
CA GLY A 485 16.10 43.33 -9.34
C GLY A 485 16.44 44.74 -8.92
N LEU A 486 16.06 45.71 -9.75
CA LEU A 486 16.24 47.15 -9.43
C LEU A 486 15.44 47.57 -8.21
N SER A 487 14.18 47.07 -8.05
CA SER A 487 13.34 47.33 -6.88
C SER A 487 13.94 46.76 -5.58
N LEU A 488 14.75 45.69 -5.69
CA LEU A 488 15.51 45.11 -4.57
C LEU A 488 16.87 45.82 -4.29
N GLY A 489 17.12 46.92 -5.00
CA GLY A 489 18.37 47.71 -4.86
C GLY A 489 19.61 47.07 -5.54
N LEU A 490 19.39 46.13 -6.46
CA LEU A 490 20.48 45.53 -7.24
C LEU A 490 20.87 46.42 -8.41
N THR A 491 22.14 46.40 -8.80
CA THR A 491 22.65 47.09 -9.98
C THR A 491 22.91 46.11 -11.11
N VAL A 492 22.53 46.50 -12.32
CA VAL A 492 22.78 45.67 -13.51
C VAL A 492 24.30 45.62 -13.78
N HIS A 493 24.82 44.41 -13.78
CA HIS A 493 26.25 44.14 -14.04
C HIS A 493 26.48 43.71 -15.48
N GLN A 494 25.57 42.96 -16.06
CA GLN A 494 25.67 42.47 -17.43
C GLN A 494 24.28 42.39 -18.09
N GLU A 495 24.16 42.81 -19.34
CA GLU A 495 22.95 42.52 -20.12
C GLU A 495 22.90 41.04 -20.52
N LEU A 496 21.75 40.39 -20.22
CA LEU A 496 21.51 39.05 -20.69
C LEU A 496 21.01 39.04 -22.14
N LYS A 497 21.69 38.26 -22.97
CA LYS A 497 21.28 37.96 -24.34
C LYS A 497 20.73 36.52 -24.39
N LYS A 498 19.74 36.27 -25.25
CA LYS A 498 19.24 34.94 -25.51
C LYS A 498 20.35 34.10 -26.12
N GLU A 499 20.93 33.13 -25.36
CA GLU A 499 21.89 32.19 -25.92
C GLU A 499 21.17 31.27 -26.92
N ASP A 500 21.69 31.16 -28.15
CA ASP A 500 21.24 30.16 -29.13
C ASP A 500 21.65 28.76 -28.66
N LYS A 501 20.75 28.06 -27.99
CA LYS A 501 20.93 26.67 -27.54
C LYS A 501 21.09 25.65 -28.68
N ARG A 502 21.43 26.06 -29.90
CA ARG A 502 21.65 25.17 -31.07
C ARG A 502 22.99 24.46 -31.13
N ASN A 503 23.91 24.69 -30.21
CA ASN A 503 25.29 24.18 -30.32
C ASN A 503 25.73 23.35 -29.08
N SER A 504 24.91 22.51 -28.53
CA SER A 504 25.38 21.49 -27.59
C SER A 504 24.74 20.13 -27.88
N LEU A 505 25.01 19.59 -29.08
CA LEU A 505 25.05 18.16 -29.28
C LEU A 505 26.37 17.64 -28.70
N PRO A 506 26.39 16.62 -27.85
CA PRO A 506 27.63 15.98 -27.44
C PRO A 506 28.26 15.37 -28.69
N GLY A 507 29.47 15.76 -28.97
CA GLY A 507 30.26 15.20 -30.07
C GLY A 507 30.37 13.67 -29.93
N GLU A 508 30.14 12.99 -31.03
CA GLU A 508 30.56 11.62 -31.24
C GLU A 508 32.04 11.52 -30.90
N GLY A 509 32.36 10.89 -29.78
CA GLY A 509 33.71 10.50 -29.41
C GLY A 509 34.01 9.15 -30.04
N ASP A 510 34.83 9.15 -31.09
CA ASP A 510 35.60 7.99 -31.57
C ASP A 510 36.35 7.31 -30.41
N HIS A 511 36.13 6.08 -30.19
CA HIS A 511 36.97 4.89 -30.04
C HIS A 511 36.30 3.79 -29.24
#